data_6233b0b6b9bccc6faaf43f6a95227e45
#
_entry.id   6233b0b6b9bccc6faaf43f6a95227e45
#
_cell.length_a   1.000
_cell.length_b   1.000
_cell.length_c   1.000
_cell.angle_alpha   90.00
_cell.angle_beta   90.00
_cell.angle_gamma   90.00
#
_symmetry.space_group_name_H-M   'P 1'
#
loop_
_entity.id
_entity.type
_entity.pdbx_description
1 polymer ?
#
loop_
_entity_poly.entity_id
_entity_poly.type
_entity_poly.pdbx_seq_one_letter_code
_entity_poly.pdbx_strand_id
1 'polypeptide(L)'
;MLDSREISAKVLFNVFSGKSIDDAISSNKQYSMLTQRDKSLVSLIVLNSLRRNGQIESIMSCFVKRPIKDNKFIKYLLKVSIVQLLYLDFPEYSTVHTAVEISKKYKSEKFMNAILR
;
A
#
# COMPACT_ATOMS: atom_id res chain seq x y z
N MET A 1 0.36 -13.56 -11.10
CA MET A 1 -0.96 -13.19 -10.62
C MET A 1 -1.00 -11.73 -10.22
N LEU A 2 -2.01 -10.99 -10.66
CA LEU A 2 -2.15 -9.57 -10.31
C LEU A 2 -2.72 -9.43 -8.91
N ASP A 3 -2.12 -8.55 -8.11
CA ASP A 3 -2.60 -8.28 -6.76
C ASP A 3 -2.95 -6.81 -6.62
N SER A 4 -4.21 -6.52 -6.30
CA SER A 4 -4.73 -5.16 -6.18
C SER A 4 -3.99 -4.36 -5.10
N ARG A 5 -3.56 -5.03 -4.04
CA ARG A 5 -2.85 -4.35 -2.94
C ARG A 5 -1.45 -3.93 -3.36
N GLU A 6 -0.75 -4.79 -4.09
CA GLU A 6 0.58 -4.44 -4.61
C GLU A 6 0.47 -3.32 -5.64
N ILE A 7 -0.53 -3.39 -6.52
CA ILE A 7 -0.77 -2.34 -7.51
C ILE A 7 -1.10 -1.01 -6.83
N SER A 8 -1.92 -1.05 -5.77
CA SER A 8 -2.26 0.15 -4.99
C SER A 8 -0.99 0.79 -4.40
N ALA A 9 -0.09 -0.03 -3.85
CA ALA A 9 1.17 0.47 -3.29
C ALA A 9 2.05 1.09 -4.37
N LYS A 10 2.11 0.50 -5.56
CA LYS A 10 2.89 1.04 -6.68
C LYS A 10 2.32 2.37 -7.18
N VAL A 11 0.99 2.47 -7.27
CA VAL A 11 0.34 3.73 -7.65
C VAL A 11 0.63 4.80 -6.61
N LEU A 12 0.49 4.46 -5.34
CA LEU A 12 0.75 5.40 -4.24
C LEU A 12 2.21 5.87 -4.26
N PHE A 13 3.15 4.96 -4.47
CA PHE A 13 4.57 5.29 -4.59
C PHE A 13 4.79 6.33 -5.70
N ASN A 14 4.17 6.13 -6.86
CA ASN A 14 4.33 7.04 -7.99
C ASN A 14 3.70 8.41 -7.72
N VAL A 15 2.57 8.46 -6.99
CA VAL A 15 1.96 9.73 -6.60
C VAL A 15 2.91 10.52 -5.69
N PHE A 16 3.49 9.85 -4.69
CA PHE A 16 4.44 10.51 -3.78
C PHE A 16 5.77 10.85 -4.45
N SER A 17 6.05 10.25 -5.61
CA SER A 17 7.23 10.59 -6.41
C SER A 17 6.99 11.77 -7.34
N GLY A 18 5.78 12.33 -7.35
CA GLY A 18 5.47 13.54 -8.10
C GLY A 18 4.44 13.38 -9.21
N LYS A 19 3.96 12.17 -9.49
CA LYS A 19 2.93 11.97 -10.51
C LYS A 19 1.55 12.32 -9.97
N SER A 20 0.67 12.80 -10.84
CA SER A 20 -0.74 12.91 -10.48
C SER A 20 -1.34 11.52 -10.33
N ILE A 21 -2.49 11.42 -9.64
CA ILE A 21 -3.18 10.14 -9.48
C ILE A 21 -3.51 9.55 -10.85
N ASP A 22 -4.03 10.37 -11.77
CA ASP A 22 -4.40 9.91 -13.10
C ASP A 22 -3.19 9.36 -13.86
N ASP A 23 -2.06 10.05 -13.82
CA ASP A 23 -0.85 9.60 -14.47
C ASP A 23 -0.29 8.34 -13.84
N ALA A 24 -0.32 8.24 -12.51
CA ALA A 24 0.15 7.06 -11.80
C ALA A 24 -0.67 5.83 -12.17
N ILE A 25 -1.98 6.00 -12.30
CA ILE A 25 -2.88 4.90 -12.69
C ILE A 25 -2.69 4.55 -14.17
N SER A 26 -2.69 5.54 -15.06
CA SER A 26 -2.63 5.28 -16.50
C SER A 26 -1.28 4.70 -16.93
N SER A 27 -0.21 5.00 -16.20
CA SER A 27 1.12 4.46 -16.51
C SER A 27 1.35 3.06 -15.93
N ASN A 28 0.44 2.57 -15.09
CA ASN A 28 0.57 1.24 -14.49
C ASN A 28 -0.09 0.20 -15.40
N LYS A 29 0.75 -0.60 -16.08
CA LYS A 29 0.26 -1.61 -17.03
C LYS A 29 -0.56 -2.69 -16.35
N GLN A 30 -0.18 -3.07 -15.14
CA GLN A 30 -0.91 -4.10 -14.39
C GLN A 30 -2.31 -3.63 -14.03
N TYR A 31 -2.48 -2.34 -13.70
CA TYR A 31 -3.79 -1.77 -13.41
C TYR A 31 -4.74 -1.95 -14.60
N SER A 32 -4.27 -1.69 -15.82
CA SER A 32 -5.11 -1.80 -17.01
C SER A 32 -5.63 -3.21 -17.25
N MET A 33 -4.98 -4.21 -16.67
CA MET A 33 -5.35 -5.63 -16.81
C MET A 33 -6.33 -6.10 -15.75
N LEU A 34 -6.64 -5.26 -14.76
CA LEU A 34 -7.56 -5.63 -13.69
C LEU A 34 -9.01 -5.60 -14.15
N THR A 35 -9.85 -6.37 -13.46
CA THR A 35 -11.30 -6.26 -13.62
C THR A 35 -11.76 -4.90 -13.11
N GLN A 36 -12.97 -4.49 -13.50
CA GLN A 36 -13.53 -3.22 -13.01
C GLN A 36 -13.66 -3.21 -11.49
N ARG A 37 -14.03 -4.34 -10.91
CA ARG A 37 -14.11 -4.49 -9.45
C ARG A 37 -12.77 -4.22 -8.78
N ASP A 38 -11.70 -4.80 -9.29
CA ASP A 38 -10.36 -4.64 -8.72
C ASP A 38 -9.81 -3.24 -8.97
N LYS A 39 -10.14 -2.63 -10.11
CA LYS A 39 -9.79 -1.23 -10.37
C LYS A 39 -10.43 -0.30 -9.35
N SER A 40 -11.70 -0.53 -9.03
CA SER A 40 -12.41 0.25 -8.01
C SER A 40 -11.77 0.07 -6.64
N LEU A 41 -11.33 -1.15 -6.33
CA LEU A 41 -10.65 -1.44 -5.07
C LEU A 41 -9.33 -0.67 -4.97
N VAL A 42 -8.53 -0.67 -6.05
CA VAL A 42 -7.27 0.10 -6.09
C VAL A 42 -7.55 1.58 -5.84
N SER A 43 -8.55 2.14 -6.53
CA SER A 43 -8.90 3.56 -6.35
C SER A 43 -9.31 3.85 -4.91
N LEU A 44 -10.10 2.98 -4.31
CA LEU A 44 -10.53 3.12 -2.92
C LEU A 44 -9.34 3.15 -1.97
N ILE A 45 -8.42 2.20 -2.14
CA ILE A 45 -7.24 2.09 -1.28
C ILE A 45 -6.35 3.33 -1.45
N VAL A 46 -6.06 3.72 -2.69
CA VAL A 46 -5.16 4.86 -2.97
C VAL A 46 -5.74 6.16 -2.44
N LEU A 47 -7.02 6.43 -2.73
CA LEU A 47 -7.65 7.69 -2.31
C LEU A 47 -7.73 7.79 -0.79
N ASN A 48 -8.05 6.69 -0.10
CA ASN A 48 -8.06 6.69 1.36
C ASN A 48 -6.66 6.84 1.95
N SER A 49 -5.66 6.24 1.31
CA SER A 49 -4.27 6.40 1.74
C SER A 49 -3.82 7.85 1.66
N LEU A 50 -4.20 8.55 0.59
CA LEU A 50 -3.87 9.96 0.42
C LEU A 50 -4.62 10.84 1.40
N ARG A 51 -5.93 10.59 1.55
CA ARG A 51 -6.77 11.38 2.45
C ARG A 51 -6.32 11.29 3.91
N ARG A 52 -5.85 10.12 4.32
CA ARG A 52 -5.48 9.85 5.70
C ARG A 52 -3.98 9.79 5.93
N ASN A 53 -3.19 10.34 4.99
CA ASN A 53 -1.74 10.21 5.06
C ASN A 53 -1.15 10.73 6.38
N GLY A 54 -1.66 11.85 6.89
CA GLY A 54 -1.18 12.39 8.17
C GLY A 54 -1.39 11.42 9.33
N GLN A 55 -2.56 10.80 9.39
CA GLN A 55 -2.88 9.80 10.41
C GLN A 55 -2.02 8.55 10.26
N ILE A 56 -1.82 8.10 9.02
CA ILE A 56 -0.99 6.93 8.73
C ILE A 56 0.45 7.18 9.16
N GLU A 57 1.01 8.34 8.83
CA GLU A 57 2.37 8.72 9.24
C GLU A 57 2.52 8.74 10.76
N SER A 58 1.50 9.26 11.46
CA SER A 58 1.50 9.27 12.93
C SER A 58 1.51 7.86 13.50
N ILE A 59 0.71 6.96 12.92
CA ILE A 59 0.66 5.56 13.35
C ILE A 59 2.00 4.88 13.09
N MET A 60 2.58 5.09 11.92
CA MET A 60 3.87 4.50 11.56
C MET A 60 4.97 4.94 12.53
N SER A 61 4.96 6.21 12.94
CA SER A 61 5.97 6.72 13.86
C SER A 61 5.92 6.06 15.23
N CYS A 62 4.78 5.49 15.61
CA CYS A 62 4.65 4.76 16.89
C CYS A 62 5.30 3.37 16.84
N PHE A 63 5.39 2.76 15.67
CA PHE A 63 5.83 1.37 15.53
C PHE A 63 7.17 1.22 14.81
N VAL A 64 7.59 2.22 14.06
CA VAL A 64 8.82 2.17 13.27
C VAL A 64 9.87 3.04 13.94
N LYS A 65 10.95 2.42 14.42
CA LYS A 65 12.00 3.15 15.15
C LYS A 65 12.75 4.14 14.28
N ARG A 66 12.99 3.77 13.02
CA ARG A 66 13.66 4.65 12.06
C ARG A 66 12.71 4.93 10.90
N PRO A 67 12.56 6.20 10.50
CA PRO A 67 11.71 6.51 9.35
C PRO A 67 12.14 5.73 8.12
N ILE A 68 11.16 5.19 7.41
CA ILE A 68 11.42 4.51 6.13
C ILE A 68 11.61 5.57 5.07
N LYS A 69 12.66 5.42 4.25
CA LYS A 69 12.96 6.38 3.20
C LYS A 69 11.83 6.42 2.16
N ASP A 70 11.57 7.61 1.62
CA ASP A 70 10.50 7.83 0.66
C ASP A 70 10.70 7.08 -0.66
N ASN A 71 11.92 6.68 -0.99
CA ASN A 71 12.21 5.92 -2.20
C ASN A 71 12.10 4.41 -2.03
N LYS A 72 11.64 3.95 -0.87
CA LYS A 72 11.46 2.51 -0.60
C LYS A 72 10.01 2.11 -0.81
N PHE A 73 9.80 1.16 -1.71
CA PHE A 73 8.46 0.64 -2.00
C PHE A 73 7.75 0.12 -0.74
N ILE A 74 8.51 -0.50 0.16
CA ILE A 74 7.97 -1.08 1.38
C ILE A 74 7.21 -0.06 2.24
N LYS A 75 7.60 1.21 2.18
CA LYS A 75 6.90 2.27 2.90
C LYS A 75 5.45 2.39 2.43
N TYR A 76 5.23 2.30 1.13
CA TYR A 76 3.88 2.45 0.53
C TYR A 76 3.06 1.19 0.70
N LEU A 77 3.70 0.03 0.65
CA LEU A 77 3.03 -1.22 0.97
C LEU A 77 2.53 -1.22 2.41
N LEU A 78 3.34 -0.72 3.35
CA LEU A 78 2.92 -0.57 4.75
C LEU A 78 1.74 0.40 4.87
N LYS A 79 1.79 1.54 4.17
CA LYS A 79 0.70 2.52 4.21
C LYS A 79 -0.62 1.94 3.73
N VAL A 80 -0.63 1.25 2.58
CA VAL A 80 -1.87 0.66 2.06
C VAL A 80 -2.37 -0.47 2.95
N SER A 81 -1.49 -1.19 3.61
CA SER A 81 -1.89 -2.23 4.55
C SER A 81 -2.56 -1.64 5.80
N ILE A 82 -2.01 -0.56 6.35
CA ILE A 82 -2.60 0.14 7.49
C ILE A 82 -3.99 0.66 7.14
N VAL A 83 -4.16 1.25 5.95
CA VAL A 83 -5.45 1.77 5.50
C VAL A 83 -6.48 0.66 5.44
N GLN A 84 -6.12 -0.50 4.91
CA GLN A 84 -7.04 -1.63 4.82
C GLN A 84 -7.46 -2.14 6.19
N LEU A 85 -6.52 -2.21 7.13
CA LEU A 85 -6.79 -2.73 8.46
C LEU A 85 -7.62 -1.78 9.32
N LEU A 86 -7.32 -0.48 9.27
CA LEU A 86 -7.88 0.48 10.21
C LEU A 86 -9.05 1.28 9.67
N TYR A 87 -9.10 1.50 8.36
CA TYR A 87 -10.09 2.42 7.79
C TYR A 87 -11.04 1.79 6.77
N LEU A 88 -10.67 0.65 6.19
CA LEU A 88 -11.52 -0.01 5.20
C LEU A 88 -12.12 -1.31 5.72
N ASP A 89 -11.79 -1.68 6.94
CA ASP A 89 -12.37 -2.84 7.62
C ASP A 89 -12.21 -4.15 6.83
N PHE A 90 -11.04 -4.30 6.20
CA PHE A 90 -10.72 -5.54 5.49
C PHE A 90 -10.31 -6.62 6.49
N PRO A 91 -10.49 -7.92 6.15
CA PRO A 91 -10.11 -9.00 7.05
C PRO A 91 -8.64 -8.90 7.45
N GLU A 92 -8.39 -8.93 8.76
CA GLU A 92 -7.06 -8.74 9.32
C GLU A 92 -6.09 -9.82 8.85
N TYR A 93 -6.49 -11.08 8.95
CA TYR A 93 -5.60 -12.18 8.60
C TYR A 93 -5.14 -12.11 7.14
N SER A 94 -6.08 -11.96 6.21
CA SER A 94 -5.74 -11.95 4.78
C SER A 94 -4.95 -10.70 4.39
N THR A 95 -5.24 -9.55 5.01
CA THR A 95 -4.51 -8.32 4.73
C THR A 95 -3.06 -8.43 5.17
N VAL A 96 -2.82 -8.92 6.38
CA VAL A 96 -1.45 -9.11 6.90
C VAL A 96 -0.72 -10.17 6.09
N HIS A 97 -1.38 -11.30 5.84
CA HIS A 97 -0.77 -12.39 5.07
C HIS A 97 -0.33 -11.91 3.67
N THR A 98 -1.20 -11.21 2.96
CA THR A 98 -0.90 -10.70 1.62
C THR A 98 0.26 -9.71 1.66
N ALA A 99 0.26 -8.79 2.63
CA ALA A 99 1.32 -7.80 2.76
C ALA A 99 2.68 -8.47 3.02
N VAL A 100 2.71 -9.46 3.90
CA VAL A 100 3.93 -10.21 4.19
C VAL A 100 4.42 -10.98 2.96
N GLU A 101 3.50 -11.63 2.23
CA GLU A 101 3.86 -12.36 1.02
C GLU A 101 4.45 -11.43 -0.05
N ILE A 102 3.85 -10.26 -0.27
CA ILE A 102 4.38 -9.30 -1.22
C ILE A 102 5.76 -8.80 -0.76
N SER A 103 5.93 -8.56 0.53
CA SER A 103 7.18 -8.03 1.08
C SER A 103 8.36 -8.99 0.93
N LYS A 104 8.12 -10.28 0.72
CA LYS A 104 9.19 -11.25 0.46
C LYS A 104 10.00 -10.89 -0.77
N LYS A 105 9.37 -10.32 -1.79
CA LYS A 105 10.05 -9.88 -3.02
C LYS A 105 11.08 -8.77 -2.72
N TYR A 106 10.89 -8.07 -1.62
CA TYR A 106 11.71 -6.93 -1.22
C TYR A 106 12.57 -7.25 0.01
N LYS A 107 12.62 -8.52 0.40
CA LYS A 107 13.38 -9.02 1.57
C LYS A 107 13.01 -8.31 2.86
N SER A 108 11.72 -8.00 3.01
CA SER A 108 11.19 -7.23 4.15
C SER A 108 10.09 -7.95 4.91
N GLU A 109 9.94 -9.27 4.74
CA GLU A 109 8.86 -10.03 5.37
C GLU A 109 8.92 -9.98 6.90
N LYS A 110 10.09 -10.02 7.50
CA LYS A 110 10.23 -9.96 8.95
C LYS A 110 9.78 -8.60 9.48
N PHE A 111 10.17 -7.54 8.80
CA PHE A 111 9.79 -6.18 9.14
C PHE A 111 8.28 -6.02 9.07
N MET A 112 7.67 -6.40 7.95
CA MET A 112 6.22 -6.26 7.76
C MET A 112 5.44 -7.10 8.76
N ASN A 113 5.89 -8.32 9.01
CA ASN A 113 5.22 -9.19 9.97
C ASN A 113 5.26 -8.60 11.37
N ALA A 114 6.39 -8.03 11.79
CA ALA A 114 6.53 -7.42 13.11
C ALA A 114 5.64 -6.20 13.28
N ILE A 115 5.52 -5.36 12.24
CA ILE A 115 4.74 -4.12 12.30
C ILE A 115 3.23 -4.39 12.24
N LEU A 116 2.79 -5.31 11.38
CA LEU A 116 1.36 -5.51 11.12
C LEU A 116 0.69 -6.48 12.10
N ARG A 117 1.44 -7.14 12.94
CA ARG A 117 0.85 -8.05 13.92
C ARG A 117 0.53 -7.42 15.27
#